data_d36efe42de835a29e2f876a6183dd90d
#
_entry.id   d36efe42de835a29e2f876a6183dd90d
#
_cell.length_a   1.000
_cell.length_b   1.000
_cell.length_c   1.000
_cell.angle_alpha   90.00
_cell.angle_beta   90.00
_cell.angle_gamma   90.00
#
_symmetry.space_group_name_H-M   'P 1'
#
loop_
_entity.id
_entity.type
_entity.pdbx_description
1 polymer ?
#
loop_
_entity_poly.entity_id
_entity_poly.type
_entity_poly.pdbx_seq_one_letter_code
_entity_poly.pdbx_strand_id
1 'polypeptide(L)'
;MLAYIVRRLLLMIPTLLGIMVINFGIVQLAPGGPIEQIIAEVTGTDAGTTGRISGSGSELSGGSASAAASASTASSGYRGAQGLDPEFIKDLERQFGFDKPLHERFLKMMGNFIVFDFGTSFFRDETVIDLVLSKMPVSISLGLWTTIIVYLVCIPLGIRKAVKDGTRFDVWTTTILTIGFAIPSFVMAILLIVLFSGGSFFDLFPLRGLTSENFNELSLFGQALDYLWHLILPITALVMGGFLSLTMLTKNSYLDQINMLYVQTARAKGLTENRVMYGHVFRNAMLIVIAGFPGAFIGILFTGAMLIEIIFSLDGLGLLGFEAAIKRDYPIMFATVYFFTLLGLVMNLVGDLMYTIIDPRIDFEGRHV
;
A
#
# COMPACT_ATOMS: atom_id res chain seq x y z
N MET A 1 -23.67 18.24 -8.77
CA MET A 1 -22.31 17.70 -8.99
C MET A 1 -21.21 18.62 -8.46
N LEU A 2 -21.14 19.91 -8.87
CA LEU A 2 -20.09 20.82 -8.37
C LEU A 2 -20.18 21.01 -6.85
N ALA A 3 -21.39 21.24 -6.31
CA ALA A 3 -21.61 21.39 -4.88
C ALA A 3 -21.20 20.13 -4.08
N TYR A 4 -21.46 18.95 -4.62
CA TYR A 4 -21.02 17.68 -4.05
C TYR A 4 -19.49 17.59 -3.97
N ILE A 5 -18.79 17.88 -5.09
CA ILE A 5 -17.33 17.86 -5.16
C ILE A 5 -16.73 18.83 -4.15
N VAL A 6 -17.24 20.08 -4.11
CA VAL A 6 -16.77 21.11 -3.16
C VAL A 6 -16.98 20.66 -1.72
N ARG A 7 -18.16 20.11 -1.39
CA ARG A 7 -18.43 19.58 -0.05
C ARG A 7 -17.49 18.45 0.32
N ARG A 8 -17.20 17.52 -0.60
CA ARG A 8 -16.24 16.41 -0.39
C ARG A 8 -14.83 16.93 -0.16
N LEU A 9 -14.37 17.88 -1.00
CA LEU A 9 -13.06 18.50 -0.82
C LEU A 9 -12.94 19.22 0.54
N LEU A 10 -13.98 19.94 0.96
CA LEU A 10 -14.01 20.58 2.27
C LEU A 10 -13.97 19.57 3.42
N LEU A 11 -14.64 18.41 3.27
CA LEU A 11 -14.61 17.34 4.28
C LEU A 11 -13.28 16.59 4.33
N MET A 12 -12.45 16.65 3.29
CA MET A 12 -11.10 16.08 3.33
C MET A 12 -10.21 16.79 4.34
N ILE A 13 -10.39 18.11 4.51
CA ILE A 13 -9.58 18.92 5.44
C ILE A 13 -9.72 18.42 6.90
N PRO A 14 -10.94 18.36 7.50
CA PRO A 14 -11.09 17.88 8.87
C PRO A 14 -10.73 16.40 9.02
N THR A 15 -10.97 15.57 7.99
CA THR A 15 -10.59 14.16 8.02
C THR A 15 -9.07 14.00 8.08
N LEU A 16 -8.34 14.70 7.22
CA LEU A 16 -6.88 14.67 7.19
C LEU A 16 -6.30 15.22 8.49
N LEU A 17 -6.82 16.34 8.98
CA LEU A 17 -6.41 16.92 10.28
C LEU A 17 -6.66 15.94 11.42
N GLY A 18 -7.82 15.29 11.46
CA GLY A 18 -8.15 14.29 12.49
C GLY A 18 -7.18 13.10 12.49
N ILE A 19 -6.85 12.57 11.31
CA ILE A 19 -5.89 11.48 11.16
C ILE A 19 -4.50 11.92 11.61
N MET A 20 -4.07 13.13 11.25
CA MET A 20 -2.77 13.67 11.65
C MET A 20 -2.68 13.92 13.16
N VAL A 21 -3.75 14.41 13.80
CA VAL A 21 -3.81 14.56 15.28
C VAL A 21 -3.65 13.21 15.96
N ILE A 22 -4.40 12.21 15.51
CA ILE A 22 -4.34 10.85 16.09
C ILE A 22 -2.94 10.26 15.89
N ASN A 23 -2.41 10.33 14.68
CA ASN A 23 -1.08 9.78 14.37
C ASN A 23 0.01 10.48 15.18
N PHE A 24 -0.02 11.81 15.26
CA PHE A 24 0.89 12.57 16.09
C PHE A 24 0.80 12.16 17.56
N GLY A 25 -0.42 12.02 18.10
CA GLY A 25 -0.64 11.55 19.46
C GLY A 25 -0.07 10.15 19.72
N ILE A 26 -0.33 9.20 18.82
CA ILE A 26 0.20 7.83 18.92
C ILE A 26 1.74 7.84 18.93
N VAL A 27 2.36 8.59 18.02
CA VAL A 27 3.82 8.67 17.91
C VAL A 27 4.44 9.32 19.17
N GLN A 28 3.78 10.30 19.77
CA GLN A 28 4.27 10.91 21.01
C GLN A 28 4.12 10.02 22.25
N LEU A 29 3.12 9.12 22.25
CA LEU A 29 2.90 8.17 23.34
C LEU A 29 3.76 6.92 23.22
N ALA A 30 4.30 6.65 22.03
CA ALA A 30 5.14 5.49 21.79
C ALA A 30 6.47 5.62 22.58
N PRO A 31 6.89 4.57 23.32
CA PRO A 31 8.12 4.63 24.10
C PRO A 31 9.34 4.71 23.18
N GLY A 32 10.27 5.61 23.51
CA GLY A 32 11.46 5.93 22.71
C GLY A 32 11.19 6.99 21.63
N GLY A 33 12.23 7.62 21.13
CA GLY A 33 12.16 8.66 20.11
C GLY A 33 13.34 8.60 19.13
N PRO A 34 13.42 9.51 18.14
CA PRO A 34 14.56 9.54 17.23
C PRO A 34 15.88 9.83 17.94
N ILE A 35 15.86 10.61 19.02
CA ILE A 35 17.04 10.88 19.85
C ILE A 35 17.53 9.59 20.51
N GLU A 36 16.65 8.80 21.09
CA GLU A 36 17.02 7.50 21.70
C GLU A 36 17.55 6.51 20.65
N GLN A 37 17.04 6.55 19.44
CA GLN A 37 17.54 5.72 18.34
C GLN A 37 18.96 6.13 17.94
N ILE A 38 19.25 7.42 17.81
CA ILE A 38 20.59 7.93 17.51
C ILE A 38 21.56 7.59 18.66
N ILE A 39 21.11 7.74 19.90
CA ILE A 39 21.90 7.35 21.08
C ILE A 39 22.25 5.84 21.02
N ALA A 40 21.28 4.99 20.70
CA ALA A 40 21.48 3.56 20.58
C ALA A 40 22.45 3.19 19.45
N GLU A 41 22.38 3.89 18.33
CA GLU A 41 23.29 3.73 17.20
C GLU A 41 24.72 4.17 17.54
N VAL A 42 24.90 5.34 18.16
CA VAL A 42 26.19 5.88 18.58
C VAL A 42 26.83 5.01 19.68
N THR A 43 26.03 4.47 20.60
CA THR A 43 26.52 3.60 21.70
C THR A 43 26.69 2.14 21.26
N GLY A 44 26.35 1.78 20.02
CA GLY A 44 26.48 0.42 19.49
C GLY A 44 25.52 -0.60 20.11
N THR A 45 24.49 -0.13 20.83
CA THR A 45 23.47 -0.99 21.47
C THR A 45 22.34 -1.35 20.50
N ASP A 46 22.31 -0.78 19.32
CA ASP A 46 21.38 -1.11 18.25
C ASP A 46 21.86 -2.34 17.49
N ALA A 47 21.63 -3.52 18.07
CA ALA A 47 21.75 -4.78 17.33
C ALA A 47 20.60 -4.82 16.32
N GLY A 48 20.85 -4.27 15.14
CA GLY A 48 19.97 -4.10 14.00
C GLY A 48 18.73 -5.01 13.96
N THR A 49 17.62 -4.49 14.42
CA THR A 49 16.31 -5.13 14.29
C THR A 49 15.98 -5.43 12.83
N THR A 50 16.46 -4.62 11.90
CA THR A 50 16.38 -4.85 10.45
C THR A 50 17.28 -5.98 9.97
N GLY A 51 18.47 -6.17 10.55
CA GLY A 51 19.36 -7.29 10.22
C GLY A 51 18.80 -8.66 10.59
N ARG A 52 17.95 -8.72 11.61
CA ARG A 52 17.25 -9.97 11.99
C ARG A 52 16.10 -10.31 11.04
N ILE A 53 15.47 -9.33 10.44
CA ILE A 53 14.37 -9.55 9.48
C ILE A 53 14.92 -9.84 8.08
N SER A 54 16.06 -9.24 7.71
CA SER A 54 16.69 -9.41 6.37
C SER A 54 17.63 -10.62 6.28
N GLY A 55 17.81 -11.40 7.34
CA GLY A 55 18.61 -12.62 7.31
C GLY A 55 20.13 -12.41 7.15
N SER A 56 20.64 -11.18 7.26
CA SER A 56 22.08 -10.88 7.17
C SER A 56 22.79 -10.85 8.52
N GLY A 57 22.12 -11.30 9.59
CA GLY A 57 22.69 -11.41 10.93
C GLY A 57 23.62 -12.60 11.04
N SER A 58 24.92 -12.36 11.10
CA SER A 58 25.93 -13.33 11.48
C SER A 58 25.57 -13.95 12.85
N GLU A 59 25.18 -15.21 12.86
CA GLU A 59 25.12 -16.01 14.06
C GLU A 59 26.55 -16.24 14.57
N LEU A 60 27.07 -15.38 15.41
CA LEU A 60 28.19 -15.67 16.33
C LEU A 60 28.48 -14.45 17.23
N SER A 61 27.66 -14.24 18.23
CA SER A 61 28.11 -13.63 19.48
C SER A 61 27.14 -13.99 20.59
N GLY A 62 27.38 -15.11 21.22
CA GLY A 62 26.84 -15.45 22.53
C GLY A 62 27.40 -14.49 23.58
N GLY A 63 26.60 -13.50 23.97
CA GLY A 63 26.88 -12.55 25.03
C GLY A 63 25.66 -12.40 25.90
N SER A 64 25.73 -12.99 27.09
CA SER A 64 24.79 -12.99 28.18
C SER A 64 24.01 -11.68 28.38
N ALA A 65 22.68 -11.77 28.31
CA ALA A 65 21.79 -10.79 28.87
C ALA A 65 21.92 -10.78 30.39
N SER A 66 22.70 -9.92 30.96
CA SER A 66 22.62 -9.55 32.37
C SER A 66 21.63 -8.39 32.51
N ALA A 67 20.44 -8.73 32.97
CA ALA A 67 19.52 -7.76 33.54
C ALA A 67 20.15 -7.20 34.82
N ALA A 68 20.80 -6.06 34.74
CA ALA A 68 21.15 -5.27 35.89
C ALA A 68 20.25 -4.02 35.91
N ALA A 69 19.14 -4.15 36.59
CA ALA A 69 18.42 -3.00 37.11
C ALA A 69 19.32 -2.31 38.15
N SER A 70 19.92 -1.20 37.82
CA SER A 70 20.47 -0.27 38.79
C SER A 70 19.86 1.10 38.51
N ALA A 71 18.94 1.44 39.39
CA ALA A 71 18.50 2.78 39.60
C ALA A 71 19.68 3.61 40.07
N SER A 72 20.11 4.61 39.30
CA SER A 72 20.85 5.76 39.82
C SER A 72 20.67 6.97 38.93
N THR A 73 20.03 7.95 39.54
CA THR A 73 20.09 9.44 39.35
C THR A 73 19.90 9.97 37.95
N ALA A 74 18.74 10.58 37.83
CA ALA A 74 18.28 11.47 36.80
C ALA A 74 19.28 12.56 36.43
N SER A 75 19.70 12.64 35.16
CA SER A 75 20.10 13.87 34.51
C SER A 75 19.88 13.89 32.99
N SER A 76 19.52 12.79 32.37
CA SER A 76 19.06 12.81 30.97
C SER A 76 17.83 11.89 30.85
N GLY A 77 16.72 12.44 30.37
CA GLY A 77 15.43 11.75 30.22
C GLY A 77 15.44 10.61 29.18
N TYR A 78 16.57 10.33 28.55
CA TYR A 78 16.69 9.37 27.44
C TYR A 78 17.41 8.08 27.90
N ARG A 79 16.84 6.93 27.53
CA ARG A 79 17.45 5.63 27.78
C ARG A 79 18.74 5.48 26.97
N GLY A 80 19.83 5.06 27.62
CA GLY A 80 21.13 4.86 26.97
C GLY A 80 22.03 6.08 26.92
N ALA A 81 21.60 7.24 27.39
CA ALA A 81 22.37 8.48 27.38
C ALA A 81 23.55 8.52 28.40
N GLN A 82 23.76 7.43 29.14
CA GLN A 82 24.85 7.36 30.12
C GLN A 82 26.22 7.39 29.40
N GLY A 83 27.01 8.44 29.70
CA GLY A 83 28.34 8.61 29.11
C GLY A 83 28.40 9.53 27.88
N LEU A 84 27.28 10.02 27.38
CA LEU A 84 27.23 11.03 26.32
C LEU A 84 27.24 12.45 26.92
N ASP A 85 27.83 13.38 26.17
CA ASP A 85 27.87 14.81 26.53
C ASP A 85 26.45 15.38 26.57
N PRO A 86 26.05 16.02 27.69
CA PRO A 86 24.74 16.68 27.79
C PRO A 86 24.51 17.77 26.74
N GLU A 87 25.57 18.40 26.24
CA GLU A 87 25.48 19.41 25.16
C GLU A 87 25.07 18.74 23.85
N PHE A 88 25.62 17.57 23.56
CA PHE A 88 25.25 16.78 22.36
C PHE A 88 23.76 16.40 22.36
N ILE A 89 23.22 15.99 23.50
CA ILE A 89 21.78 15.67 23.62
C ILE A 89 20.92 16.91 23.40
N LYS A 90 21.31 18.06 23.98
CA LYS A 90 20.58 19.33 23.77
C LYS A 90 20.63 19.80 22.33
N ASP A 91 21.72 19.58 21.65
CA ASP A 91 21.84 19.93 20.23
C ASP A 91 20.94 19.03 19.36
N LEU A 92 20.84 17.73 19.65
CA LEU A 92 19.87 16.83 19.03
C LEU A 92 18.43 17.26 19.30
N GLU A 93 18.10 17.64 20.55
CA GLU A 93 16.76 18.17 20.91
C GLU A 93 16.41 19.41 20.08
N ARG A 94 17.35 20.33 19.91
CA ARG A 94 17.15 21.55 19.10
C ARG A 94 17.03 21.22 17.61
N GLN A 95 17.90 20.34 17.12
CA GLN A 95 17.90 19.94 15.70
C GLN A 95 16.57 19.30 15.30
N PHE A 96 16.03 18.45 16.15
CA PHE A 96 14.74 17.76 15.89
C PHE A 96 13.52 18.53 16.42
N GLY A 97 13.74 19.70 17.05
CA GLY A 97 12.68 20.56 17.57
C GLY A 97 11.96 19.99 18.79
N PHE A 98 12.59 19.08 19.54
CA PHE A 98 12.05 18.50 20.76
C PHE A 98 12.13 19.47 21.96
N ASP A 99 12.83 20.57 21.82
CA ASP A 99 12.90 21.68 22.74
C ASP A 99 11.57 22.44 22.89
N LYS A 100 10.63 22.26 21.92
CA LYS A 100 9.35 22.97 21.88
C LYS A 100 8.21 22.14 22.45
N PRO A 101 7.17 22.80 23.03
CA PRO A 101 5.98 22.11 23.52
C PRO A 101 5.22 21.41 22.37
N LEU A 102 4.53 20.30 22.70
CA LEU A 102 3.87 19.42 21.72
C LEU A 102 2.92 20.16 20.77
N HIS A 103 2.15 21.12 21.28
CA HIS A 103 1.20 21.87 20.47
C HIS A 103 1.88 22.79 19.43
N GLU A 104 3.02 23.40 19.77
CA GLU A 104 3.79 24.21 18.82
C GLU A 104 4.41 23.33 17.71
N ARG A 105 4.93 22.16 18.10
CA ARG A 105 5.48 21.18 17.14
C ARG A 105 4.41 20.71 16.16
N PHE A 106 3.23 20.37 16.67
CA PHE A 106 2.10 19.95 15.83
C PHE A 106 1.64 21.07 14.90
N LEU A 107 1.44 22.30 15.40
CA LEU A 107 1.00 23.41 14.57
C LEU A 107 2.04 23.78 13.50
N LYS A 108 3.33 23.77 13.85
CA LYS A 108 4.41 24.00 12.87
C LYS A 108 4.41 22.91 11.79
N MET A 109 4.31 21.65 12.19
CA MET A 109 4.22 20.50 11.25
C MET A 109 3.03 20.66 10.32
N MET A 110 1.83 20.95 10.84
CA MET A 110 0.64 21.13 10.03
C MET A 110 0.73 22.33 9.08
N GLY A 111 1.31 23.45 9.56
CA GLY A 111 1.56 24.62 8.72
C GLY A 111 2.46 24.32 7.52
N ASN A 112 3.54 23.57 7.74
CA ASN A 112 4.45 23.14 6.69
C ASN A 112 3.76 22.16 5.72
N PHE A 113 2.96 21.21 6.23
CA PHE A 113 2.28 20.21 5.41
C PHE A 113 1.21 20.81 4.48
N ILE A 114 0.59 21.93 4.86
CA ILE A 114 -0.35 22.66 3.98
C ILE A 114 0.36 23.17 2.71
N VAL A 115 1.63 23.55 2.82
CA VAL A 115 2.45 23.99 1.67
C VAL A 115 3.30 22.89 1.08
N PHE A 116 3.05 21.63 1.46
CA PHE A 116 3.77 20.43 1.02
C PHE A 116 5.29 20.46 1.38
N ASP A 117 5.64 21.17 2.43
CA ASP A 117 6.98 21.10 3.02
C ASP A 117 6.98 20.04 4.13
N PHE A 118 7.53 18.87 3.83
CA PHE A 118 7.64 17.75 4.78
C PHE A 118 8.98 17.71 5.50
N GLY A 119 9.87 18.67 5.19
CA GLY A 119 11.21 18.74 5.76
C GLY A 119 12.18 17.70 5.19
N THR A 120 13.24 17.45 5.95
CA THR A 120 14.29 16.47 5.62
C THR A 120 14.20 15.25 6.54
N SER A 121 14.65 14.11 6.06
CA SER A 121 14.79 12.89 6.87
C SER A 121 15.76 13.12 8.03
N PHE A 122 15.54 12.48 9.15
CA PHE A 122 16.45 12.55 10.29
C PHE A 122 17.71 11.69 10.11
N PHE A 123 17.65 10.70 9.23
CA PHE A 123 18.70 9.70 9.03
C PHE A 123 19.26 9.68 7.60
N ARG A 124 18.70 10.50 6.69
CA ARG A 124 19.13 10.62 5.30
C ARG A 124 19.24 12.10 4.97
N ASP A 125 20.30 12.51 4.30
CA ASP A 125 20.51 13.91 3.87
C ASP A 125 19.67 14.26 2.63
N GLU A 126 18.39 13.86 2.63
CA GLU A 126 17.47 14.06 1.51
C GLU A 126 16.15 14.64 1.99
N THR A 127 15.49 15.41 1.13
CA THR A 127 14.15 15.90 1.44
C THR A 127 13.15 14.75 1.40
N VAL A 128 12.15 14.80 2.29
CA VAL A 128 11.14 13.74 2.36
C VAL A 128 10.34 13.63 1.05
N ILE A 129 10.11 14.77 0.36
CA ILE A 129 9.38 14.76 -0.91
C ILE A 129 10.17 14.07 -2.01
N ASP A 130 11.48 14.28 -2.10
CA ASP A 130 12.34 13.62 -3.08
C ASP A 130 12.41 12.12 -2.83
N LEU A 131 12.51 11.71 -1.55
CA LEU A 131 12.43 10.31 -1.15
C LEU A 131 11.10 9.67 -1.58
N VAL A 132 9.97 10.31 -1.28
CA VAL A 132 8.65 9.79 -1.67
C VAL A 132 8.54 9.68 -3.19
N LEU A 133 8.92 10.73 -3.92
CA LEU A 133 8.84 10.74 -5.40
C LEU A 133 9.74 9.70 -6.03
N SER A 134 10.93 9.45 -5.50
CA SER A 134 11.86 8.44 -6.01
C SER A 134 11.34 7.01 -5.83
N LYS A 135 10.51 6.74 -4.78
CA LYS A 135 9.95 5.42 -4.48
C LYS A 135 8.58 5.18 -5.12
N MET A 136 7.86 6.24 -5.51
CA MET A 136 6.54 6.15 -6.14
C MET A 136 6.49 5.25 -7.38
N PRO A 137 7.44 5.28 -8.33
CA PRO A 137 7.37 4.46 -9.53
C PRO A 137 7.23 2.97 -9.24
N VAL A 138 7.92 2.46 -8.23
CA VAL A 138 7.85 1.04 -7.82
C VAL A 138 6.45 0.70 -7.32
N SER A 139 5.96 1.43 -6.34
CA SER A 139 4.65 1.15 -5.74
C SER A 139 3.50 1.36 -6.73
N ILE A 140 3.57 2.41 -7.57
CA ILE A 140 2.59 2.64 -8.64
C ILE A 140 2.62 1.48 -9.64
N SER A 141 3.80 1.02 -10.05
CA SER A 141 3.92 -0.13 -10.97
C SER A 141 3.27 -1.37 -10.41
N LEU A 142 3.59 -1.74 -9.17
CA LEU A 142 3.00 -2.91 -8.50
C LEU A 142 1.48 -2.76 -8.37
N GLY A 143 1.00 -1.62 -7.87
CA GLY A 143 -0.42 -1.37 -7.68
C GLY A 143 -1.21 -1.36 -8.99
N LEU A 144 -0.71 -0.65 -10.00
CA LEU A 144 -1.39 -0.48 -11.29
C LEU A 144 -1.49 -1.81 -12.04
N TRP A 145 -0.37 -2.50 -12.23
CA TRP A 145 -0.37 -3.76 -12.98
C TRP A 145 -1.17 -4.85 -12.26
N THR A 146 -1.03 -4.95 -10.93
CA THR A 146 -1.83 -5.91 -10.16
C THR A 146 -3.33 -5.63 -10.31
N THR A 147 -3.74 -4.36 -10.16
CA THR A 147 -5.15 -3.98 -10.27
C THR A 147 -5.68 -4.24 -11.68
N ILE A 148 -4.94 -3.83 -12.72
CA ILE A 148 -5.33 -4.05 -14.12
C ILE A 148 -5.51 -5.55 -14.40
N ILE A 149 -4.54 -6.38 -14.02
CA ILE A 149 -4.58 -7.83 -14.27
C ILE A 149 -5.74 -8.48 -13.51
N VAL A 150 -5.93 -8.13 -12.24
CA VAL A 150 -7.04 -8.63 -11.43
C VAL A 150 -8.37 -8.29 -12.09
N TYR A 151 -8.59 -7.06 -12.53
CA TYR A 151 -9.84 -6.66 -13.17
C TYR A 151 -10.03 -7.32 -14.55
N LEU A 152 -8.97 -7.35 -15.35
CA LEU A 152 -9.00 -7.94 -16.70
C LEU A 152 -9.33 -9.45 -16.69
N VAL A 153 -8.86 -10.18 -15.68
CA VAL A 153 -9.08 -11.62 -15.54
C VAL A 153 -10.36 -11.92 -14.78
N CYS A 154 -10.59 -11.25 -13.65
CA CYS A 154 -11.71 -11.59 -12.75
C CYS A 154 -13.08 -11.21 -13.32
N ILE A 155 -13.18 -10.11 -14.06
CA ILE A 155 -14.47 -9.69 -14.64
C ILE A 155 -14.98 -10.73 -15.66
N PRO A 156 -14.24 -11.09 -16.72
CA PRO A 156 -14.71 -12.11 -17.66
C PRO A 156 -14.94 -13.47 -17.00
N LEU A 157 -14.07 -13.85 -16.05
CA LEU A 157 -14.21 -15.10 -15.32
C LEU A 157 -15.48 -15.11 -14.47
N GLY A 158 -15.75 -14.04 -13.72
CA GLY A 158 -16.95 -13.88 -12.89
C GLY A 158 -18.23 -13.91 -13.70
N ILE A 159 -18.27 -13.21 -14.84
CA ILE A 159 -19.40 -13.25 -15.78
C ILE A 159 -19.64 -14.69 -16.26
N ARG A 160 -18.57 -15.36 -16.70
CA ARG A 160 -18.67 -16.74 -17.18
C ARG A 160 -19.13 -17.71 -16.10
N LYS A 161 -18.71 -17.49 -14.84
CA LYS A 161 -19.17 -18.26 -13.68
C LYS A 161 -20.64 -18.00 -13.36
N ALA A 162 -21.12 -16.75 -13.47
CA ALA A 162 -22.52 -16.44 -13.28
C ALA A 162 -23.43 -17.09 -14.33
N VAL A 163 -23.03 -17.08 -15.60
CA VAL A 163 -23.76 -17.74 -16.70
C VAL A 163 -23.76 -19.27 -16.53
N LYS A 164 -22.72 -19.84 -15.92
CA LYS A 164 -22.56 -21.28 -15.70
C LYS A 164 -22.67 -21.65 -14.22
N ASP A 165 -23.50 -20.92 -13.47
CA ASP A 165 -23.67 -21.15 -12.04
C ASP A 165 -24.05 -22.59 -11.71
N GLY A 166 -23.46 -23.16 -10.66
CA GLY A 166 -23.67 -24.53 -10.20
C GLY A 166 -23.08 -25.61 -11.08
N THR A 167 -22.46 -25.30 -12.22
CA THR A 167 -21.79 -26.28 -13.08
C THR A 167 -20.41 -26.70 -12.53
N ARG A 168 -19.86 -27.79 -13.08
CA ARG A 168 -18.50 -28.25 -12.75
C ARG A 168 -17.46 -27.15 -12.98
N PHE A 169 -17.62 -26.32 -14.00
CA PHE A 169 -16.72 -25.19 -14.27
C PHE A 169 -16.73 -24.20 -13.11
N ASP A 170 -17.90 -23.84 -12.62
CA ASP A 170 -18.05 -22.91 -11.50
C ASP A 170 -17.42 -23.48 -10.23
N VAL A 171 -17.69 -24.74 -9.90
CA VAL A 171 -17.13 -25.40 -8.71
C VAL A 171 -15.60 -25.49 -8.79
N TRP A 172 -15.03 -26.01 -9.88
CA TRP A 172 -13.59 -26.17 -10.02
C TRP A 172 -12.85 -24.84 -10.01
N THR A 173 -13.36 -23.84 -10.72
CA THR A 173 -12.74 -22.50 -10.71
C THR A 173 -12.81 -21.85 -9.33
N THR A 174 -13.92 -22.01 -8.60
CA THR A 174 -14.01 -21.54 -7.21
C THR A 174 -12.99 -22.23 -6.32
N THR A 175 -12.85 -23.56 -6.43
CA THR A 175 -11.88 -24.31 -5.63
C THR A 175 -10.46 -23.86 -5.89
N ILE A 176 -10.06 -23.69 -7.17
CA ILE A 176 -8.72 -23.23 -7.53
C ILE A 176 -8.46 -21.82 -6.98
N LEU A 177 -9.43 -20.89 -7.14
CA LEU A 177 -9.30 -19.53 -6.64
C LEU A 177 -9.23 -19.50 -5.11
N THR A 178 -10.00 -20.36 -4.42
CA THR A 178 -9.97 -20.46 -2.95
C THR A 178 -8.63 -20.99 -2.44
N ILE A 179 -8.05 -22.01 -3.11
CA ILE A 179 -6.71 -22.51 -2.77
C ILE A 179 -5.68 -21.40 -2.95
N GLY A 180 -5.73 -20.67 -4.08
CA GLY A 180 -4.82 -19.55 -4.32
C GLY A 180 -4.96 -18.43 -3.29
N PHE A 181 -6.19 -18.10 -2.90
CA PHE A 181 -6.48 -17.08 -1.89
C PHE A 181 -6.03 -17.49 -0.48
N ALA A 182 -6.04 -18.78 -0.16
CA ALA A 182 -5.61 -19.28 1.15
C ALA A 182 -4.10 -19.13 1.40
N ILE A 183 -3.31 -18.99 0.31
CA ILE A 183 -1.86 -18.80 0.43
C ILE A 183 -1.58 -17.30 0.58
N PRO A 184 -0.98 -16.85 1.70
CA PRO A 184 -0.57 -15.45 1.84
C PRO A 184 0.38 -15.02 0.71
N SER A 185 0.21 -13.79 0.21
CA SER A 185 0.98 -13.28 -0.94
C SER A 185 2.49 -13.34 -0.73
N PHE A 186 2.97 -13.09 0.50
CA PHE A 186 4.40 -13.17 0.81
C PHE A 186 4.92 -14.62 0.78
N VAL A 187 4.12 -15.60 1.20
CA VAL A 187 4.49 -17.03 1.09
C VAL A 187 4.55 -17.45 -0.38
N MET A 188 3.58 -17.00 -1.18
CA MET A 188 3.58 -17.20 -2.62
C MET A 188 4.83 -16.57 -3.26
N ALA A 189 5.22 -15.36 -2.86
CA ALA A 189 6.42 -14.69 -3.34
C ALA A 189 7.69 -15.51 -3.08
N ILE A 190 7.85 -16.01 -1.84
CA ILE A 190 8.98 -16.87 -1.49
C ILE A 190 8.98 -18.15 -2.33
N LEU A 191 7.83 -18.80 -2.47
CA LEU A 191 7.68 -19.99 -3.29
C LEU A 191 8.09 -19.74 -4.76
N LEU A 192 7.63 -18.62 -5.34
CA LEU A 192 7.95 -18.26 -6.72
C LEU A 192 9.45 -17.98 -6.90
N ILE A 193 10.09 -17.30 -5.95
CA ILE A 193 11.54 -17.07 -5.97
C ILE A 193 12.30 -18.39 -5.93
N VAL A 194 11.98 -19.25 -4.98
CA VAL A 194 12.67 -20.55 -4.82
C VAL A 194 12.52 -21.40 -6.09
N LEU A 195 11.34 -21.39 -6.72
CA LEU A 195 11.08 -22.20 -7.90
C LEU A 195 11.69 -21.59 -9.17
N PHE A 196 11.65 -20.26 -9.34
CA PHE A 196 11.88 -19.63 -10.65
C PHE A 196 13.02 -18.61 -10.70
N SER A 197 13.62 -18.22 -9.58
CA SER A 197 14.62 -17.15 -9.54
C SER A 197 15.83 -17.44 -8.62
N GLY A 198 15.76 -18.49 -7.81
CA GLY A 198 16.79 -18.78 -6.80
C GLY A 198 17.89 -19.72 -7.26
N GLY A 199 17.91 -20.13 -8.52
CA GLY A 199 18.90 -21.11 -9.03
C GLY A 199 18.76 -22.54 -8.46
N SER A 200 17.82 -22.78 -7.53
CA SER A 200 17.62 -24.11 -6.92
C SER A 200 16.86 -25.09 -7.83
N PHE A 201 15.90 -24.57 -8.63
CA PHE A 201 15.12 -25.34 -9.58
C PHE A 201 15.20 -24.77 -10.99
N PHE A 202 14.58 -23.61 -11.22
CA PHE A 202 14.61 -22.91 -12.50
C PHE A 202 15.17 -21.49 -12.27
N ASP A 203 16.05 -21.06 -13.15
CA ASP A 203 16.58 -19.68 -13.15
C ASP A 203 16.04 -18.95 -14.37
N LEU A 204 14.76 -18.58 -14.30
CA LEU A 204 14.04 -17.97 -15.41
C LEU A 204 13.79 -16.48 -15.24
N PHE A 205 13.66 -15.99 -14.00
CA PHE A 205 13.29 -14.62 -13.70
C PHE A 205 14.30 -13.95 -12.81
N PRO A 206 14.45 -12.61 -12.89
CA PRO A 206 15.33 -11.85 -12.03
C PRO A 206 14.86 -11.93 -10.57
N LEU A 207 15.84 -11.97 -9.65
CA LEU A 207 15.59 -12.08 -8.23
C LEU A 207 15.20 -10.75 -7.59
N ARG A 208 15.79 -9.64 -8.06
CA ARG A 208 15.73 -8.34 -7.39
C ARG A 208 15.58 -7.19 -8.37
N GLY A 209 15.00 -6.10 -7.85
CA GLY A 209 14.88 -4.84 -8.58
C GLY A 209 13.72 -4.77 -9.54
N LEU A 210 13.42 -3.57 -9.99
CA LEU A 210 12.36 -3.27 -10.96
C LEU A 210 12.87 -3.39 -12.40
N THR A 211 14.18 -3.28 -12.59
CA THR A 211 14.88 -3.29 -13.88
C THR A 211 16.30 -3.84 -13.71
N SER A 212 16.91 -4.30 -14.80
CA SER A 212 18.29 -4.76 -14.83
C SER A 212 19.28 -3.60 -14.66
N GLU A 213 20.53 -3.90 -14.25
CA GLU A 213 21.59 -2.91 -14.09
C GLU A 213 21.94 -2.19 -15.42
N ASN A 214 21.83 -2.89 -16.54
CA ASN A 214 22.08 -2.35 -17.88
C ASN A 214 20.84 -1.75 -18.56
N PHE A 215 19.77 -1.46 -17.81
CA PHE A 215 18.50 -0.96 -18.33
C PHE A 215 18.65 0.25 -19.27
N ASN A 216 19.49 1.21 -18.90
CA ASN A 216 19.71 2.43 -19.68
C ASN A 216 20.44 2.20 -21.00
N GLU A 217 21.10 1.06 -21.17
CA GLU A 217 21.80 0.67 -22.40
C GLU A 217 20.89 -0.05 -23.39
N LEU A 218 19.71 -0.49 -22.93
CA LEU A 218 18.76 -1.22 -23.75
C LEU A 218 18.00 -0.26 -24.68
N SER A 219 17.57 -0.80 -25.83
CA SER A 219 16.61 -0.09 -26.69
C SER A 219 15.28 0.13 -25.97
N LEU A 220 14.45 1.08 -26.39
CA LEU A 220 13.13 1.35 -25.78
C LEU A 220 12.26 0.10 -25.66
N PHE A 221 12.29 -0.77 -26.69
CA PHE A 221 11.58 -2.04 -26.65
C PHE A 221 12.21 -3.01 -25.62
N GLY A 222 13.54 -3.05 -25.56
CA GLY A 222 14.29 -3.83 -24.56
C GLY A 222 13.98 -3.38 -23.13
N GLN A 223 13.93 -2.08 -22.89
CA GLN A 223 13.57 -1.51 -21.59
C GLN A 223 12.15 -1.90 -21.16
N ALA A 224 11.18 -1.83 -22.07
CA ALA A 224 9.82 -2.24 -21.79
C ALA A 224 9.73 -3.74 -21.46
N LEU A 225 10.46 -4.59 -22.20
CA LEU A 225 10.49 -6.03 -21.97
C LEU A 225 11.18 -6.37 -20.64
N ASP A 226 12.31 -5.75 -20.36
CA ASP A 226 13.07 -5.92 -19.11
C ASP A 226 12.22 -5.55 -17.89
N TYR A 227 11.58 -4.39 -17.93
CA TYR A 227 10.66 -3.95 -16.88
C TYR A 227 9.51 -4.94 -16.66
N LEU A 228 8.83 -5.39 -17.71
CA LEU A 228 7.74 -6.36 -17.58
C LEU A 228 8.25 -7.70 -17.05
N TRP A 229 9.46 -8.12 -17.42
CA TRP A 229 10.08 -9.36 -16.97
C TRP A 229 10.34 -9.37 -15.47
N HIS A 230 10.81 -8.24 -14.92
CA HIS A 230 11.01 -8.08 -13.47
C HIS A 230 9.70 -8.06 -12.69
N LEU A 231 8.61 -7.63 -13.29
CA LEU A 231 7.30 -7.56 -12.65
C LEU A 231 6.55 -8.87 -12.58
N ILE A 232 6.91 -9.90 -13.36
CA ILE A 232 6.13 -11.15 -13.45
C ILE A 232 5.96 -11.82 -12.10
N LEU A 233 7.02 -12.08 -11.36
CA LEU A 233 6.95 -12.77 -10.07
C LEU A 233 6.27 -11.94 -8.99
N PRO A 234 6.65 -10.67 -8.75
CA PRO A 234 5.98 -9.82 -7.76
C PRO A 234 4.47 -9.68 -8.01
N ILE A 235 4.07 -9.42 -9.25
CA ILE A 235 2.66 -9.27 -9.61
C ILE A 235 1.92 -10.61 -9.46
N THR A 236 2.51 -11.73 -9.88
CA THR A 236 1.90 -13.05 -9.71
C THR A 236 1.59 -13.33 -8.25
N ALA A 237 2.49 -12.98 -7.33
CA ALA A 237 2.25 -13.12 -5.89
C ALA A 237 1.10 -12.22 -5.40
N LEU A 238 1.02 -10.97 -5.88
CA LEU A 238 0.01 -10.01 -5.46
C LEU A 238 -1.39 -10.33 -6.00
N VAL A 239 -1.52 -10.77 -7.25
CA VAL A 239 -2.83 -11.00 -7.88
C VAL A 239 -3.59 -12.17 -7.26
N MET A 240 -2.89 -13.15 -6.68
CA MET A 240 -3.52 -14.32 -6.06
C MET A 240 -4.51 -13.93 -4.96
N GLY A 241 -4.17 -12.90 -4.16
CA GLY A 241 -5.06 -12.38 -3.11
C GLY A 241 -6.33 -11.69 -3.64
N GLY A 242 -6.25 -11.09 -4.83
CA GLY A 242 -7.38 -10.35 -5.43
C GLY A 242 -8.35 -11.22 -6.25
N PHE A 243 -7.87 -12.31 -6.81
CA PHE A 243 -8.63 -13.09 -7.80
C PHE A 243 -9.94 -13.66 -7.27
N LEU A 244 -9.95 -14.24 -6.08
CA LEU A 244 -11.18 -14.81 -5.51
C LEU A 244 -12.22 -13.73 -5.26
N SER A 245 -11.84 -12.68 -4.53
CA SER A 245 -12.75 -11.65 -4.06
C SER A 245 -13.45 -10.94 -5.21
N LEU A 246 -12.70 -10.47 -6.20
CA LEU A 246 -13.28 -9.75 -7.35
C LEU A 246 -14.07 -10.69 -8.29
N THR A 247 -13.62 -11.92 -8.49
CA THR A 247 -14.36 -12.91 -9.29
C THR A 247 -15.71 -13.23 -8.66
N MET A 248 -15.75 -13.44 -7.33
CA MET A 248 -16.99 -13.74 -6.63
C MET A 248 -17.90 -12.51 -6.54
N LEU A 249 -17.35 -11.31 -6.33
CA LEU A 249 -18.11 -10.06 -6.39
C LEU A 249 -18.77 -9.90 -7.77
N THR A 250 -18.00 -10.10 -8.85
CA THR A 250 -18.51 -10.01 -10.22
C THR A 250 -19.58 -11.09 -10.48
N LYS A 251 -19.33 -12.34 -10.07
CA LYS A 251 -20.32 -13.41 -10.20
C LYS A 251 -21.62 -13.06 -9.52
N ASN A 252 -21.58 -12.69 -8.25
CA ASN A 252 -22.78 -12.41 -7.45
C ASN A 252 -23.54 -11.21 -8.02
N SER A 253 -22.84 -10.14 -8.37
CA SER A 253 -23.47 -8.97 -9.00
C SER A 253 -24.18 -9.31 -10.33
N TYR A 254 -23.62 -10.24 -11.11
CA TYR A 254 -24.29 -10.74 -12.32
C TYR A 254 -25.51 -11.61 -12.01
N LEU A 255 -25.42 -12.51 -11.02
CA LEU A 255 -26.53 -13.36 -10.60
C LEU A 255 -27.73 -12.54 -10.11
N ASP A 256 -27.49 -11.46 -9.40
CA ASP A 256 -28.52 -10.51 -8.95
C ASP A 256 -29.27 -9.87 -10.12
N GLN A 257 -28.57 -9.63 -11.24
CA GLN A 257 -29.15 -8.94 -12.39
C GLN A 257 -29.75 -9.86 -13.46
N ILE A 258 -29.23 -11.08 -13.61
CA ILE A 258 -29.62 -12.03 -14.69
C ILE A 258 -31.11 -12.39 -14.66
N ASN A 259 -31.72 -12.40 -13.47
CA ASN A 259 -33.11 -12.80 -13.27
C ASN A 259 -34.11 -11.62 -13.26
N MET A 260 -33.63 -10.39 -13.47
CA MET A 260 -34.48 -9.20 -13.45
C MET A 260 -35.41 -9.12 -14.65
N LEU A 261 -36.58 -8.49 -14.48
CA LEU A 261 -37.63 -8.39 -15.50
C LEU A 261 -37.13 -7.75 -16.82
N TYR A 262 -36.24 -6.75 -16.74
CA TYR A 262 -35.69 -6.13 -17.96
C TYR A 262 -34.87 -7.11 -18.81
N VAL A 263 -34.24 -8.09 -18.17
CA VAL A 263 -33.46 -9.16 -18.86
C VAL A 263 -34.44 -10.12 -19.57
N GLN A 264 -35.50 -10.52 -18.90
CA GLN A 264 -36.56 -11.34 -19.49
C GLN A 264 -37.21 -10.62 -20.68
N THR A 265 -37.48 -9.33 -20.54
CA THR A 265 -38.01 -8.51 -21.63
C THR A 265 -37.06 -8.45 -22.82
N ALA A 266 -35.76 -8.31 -22.59
CA ALA A 266 -34.75 -8.29 -23.64
C ALA A 266 -34.69 -9.64 -24.39
N ARG A 267 -34.79 -10.76 -23.67
CA ARG A 267 -34.88 -12.10 -24.26
C ARG A 267 -36.17 -12.28 -25.06
N ALA A 268 -37.32 -11.84 -24.52
CA ALA A 268 -38.60 -11.91 -25.20
C ALA A 268 -38.63 -11.09 -26.53
N LYS A 269 -37.83 -10.05 -26.63
CA LYS A 269 -37.61 -9.27 -27.87
C LYS A 269 -36.67 -9.95 -28.86
N GLY A 270 -36.20 -11.17 -28.59
CA GLY A 270 -35.37 -11.97 -29.51
C GLY A 270 -33.89 -11.57 -29.55
N LEU A 271 -33.40 -10.83 -28.53
CA LEU A 271 -31.98 -10.52 -28.45
C LEU A 271 -31.16 -11.77 -28.12
N THR A 272 -29.97 -11.87 -28.73
CA THR A 272 -29.03 -12.97 -28.46
C THR A 272 -28.50 -12.87 -27.03
N GLU A 273 -28.21 -14.01 -26.40
CA GLU A 273 -27.70 -14.07 -25.02
C GLU A 273 -26.46 -13.17 -24.81
N ASN A 274 -25.52 -13.13 -25.75
CA ASN A 274 -24.36 -12.24 -25.65
C ASN A 274 -24.76 -10.78 -25.60
N ARG A 275 -25.75 -10.37 -26.39
CA ARG A 275 -26.24 -9.00 -26.41
C ARG A 275 -27.02 -8.68 -25.14
N VAL A 276 -27.73 -9.63 -24.57
CA VAL A 276 -28.40 -9.48 -23.28
C VAL A 276 -27.37 -9.36 -22.17
N MET A 277 -26.38 -10.26 -22.11
CA MET A 277 -25.36 -10.29 -21.03
C MET A 277 -24.45 -9.05 -21.06
N TYR A 278 -23.86 -8.73 -22.22
CA TYR A 278 -22.89 -7.63 -22.32
C TYR A 278 -23.52 -6.27 -22.60
N GLY A 279 -24.72 -6.21 -23.18
CA GLY A 279 -25.41 -4.95 -23.49
C GLY A 279 -26.33 -4.45 -22.37
N HIS A 280 -27.03 -5.36 -21.67
CA HIS A 280 -28.04 -5.00 -20.69
C HIS A 280 -27.62 -5.36 -19.24
N VAL A 281 -27.15 -6.57 -19.01
CA VAL A 281 -26.79 -7.02 -17.65
C VAL A 281 -25.49 -6.37 -17.21
N PHE A 282 -24.48 -6.33 -18.07
CA PHE A 282 -23.14 -5.79 -17.76
C PHE A 282 -23.21 -4.40 -17.14
N ARG A 283 -23.96 -3.50 -17.73
CA ARG A 283 -24.02 -2.10 -17.27
C ARG A 283 -24.48 -1.98 -15.83
N ASN A 284 -25.50 -2.75 -15.44
CA ASN A 284 -26.05 -2.70 -14.09
C ASN A 284 -25.20 -3.53 -13.09
N ALA A 285 -24.73 -4.69 -13.52
CA ALA A 285 -23.93 -5.57 -12.66
C ALA A 285 -22.54 -5.00 -12.36
N MET A 286 -21.94 -4.25 -13.27
CA MET A 286 -20.58 -3.74 -13.12
C MET A 286 -20.46 -2.45 -12.31
N LEU A 287 -21.57 -1.81 -11.93
CA LEU A 287 -21.52 -0.59 -11.13
C LEU A 287 -20.64 -0.70 -9.90
N ILE A 288 -20.92 -1.71 -9.06
CA ILE A 288 -20.18 -1.92 -7.82
C ILE A 288 -18.71 -2.33 -8.07
N VAL A 289 -18.48 -3.09 -9.15
CA VAL A 289 -17.14 -3.58 -9.51
C VAL A 289 -16.26 -2.44 -10.02
N ILE A 290 -16.77 -1.62 -10.93
CA ILE A 290 -15.98 -0.53 -11.54
C ILE A 290 -15.74 0.59 -10.53
N ALA A 291 -16.73 0.92 -9.71
CA ALA A 291 -16.58 1.94 -8.69
C ALA A 291 -15.64 1.52 -7.56
N GLY A 292 -15.44 0.22 -7.35
CA GLY A 292 -14.43 -0.32 -6.43
C GLY A 292 -12.98 -0.19 -6.91
N PHE A 293 -12.75 0.11 -8.22
CA PHE A 293 -11.41 0.15 -8.81
C PHE A 293 -10.45 1.14 -8.11
N PRO A 294 -10.81 2.40 -7.86
CA PRO A 294 -9.90 3.32 -7.17
C PRO A 294 -9.51 2.85 -5.78
N GLY A 295 -10.46 2.28 -5.02
CA GLY A 295 -10.19 1.73 -3.70
C GLY A 295 -9.27 0.50 -3.73
N ALA A 296 -9.46 -0.39 -4.70
CA ALA A 296 -8.58 -1.55 -4.89
C ALA A 296 -7.14 -1.14 -5.23
N PHE A 297 -6.98 -0.15 -6.12
CA PHE A 297 -5.68 0.39 -6.48
C PHE A 297 -4.94 0.97 -5.27
N ILE A 298 -5.63 1.81 -4.48
CA ILE A 298 -5.07 2.38 -3.26
C ILE A 298 -4.71 1.29 -2.24
N GLY A 299 -5.57 0.29 -2.05
CA GLY A 299 -5.30 -0.80 -1.12
C GLY A 299 -3.99 -1.52 -1.42
N ILE A 300 -3.64 -1.71 -2.70
CA ILE A 300 -2.38 -2.35 -3.09
C ILE A 300 -1.19 -1.43 -2.85
N LEU A 301 -1.31 -0.14 -3.15
CA LEU A 301 -0.24 0.83 -2.90
C LEU A 301 0.19 0.87 -1.44
N PHE A 302 -0.75 0.67 -0.49
CA PHE A 302 -0.49 0.89 0.94
C PHE A 302 -0.17 -0.36 1.74
N THR A 303 -0.94 -1.42 1.55
CA THR A 303 -0.92 -2.56 2.47
C THR A 303 -0.43 -3.84 1.82
N GLY A 304 -0.57 -3.95 0.51
CA GLY A 304 -0.31 -5.19 -0.20
C GLY A 304 1.14 -5.39 -0.63
N ALA A 305 1.91 -4.33 -0.77
CA ALA A 305 3.20 -4.39 -1.44
C ALA A 305 4.41 -4.44 -0.50
N MET A 306 4.32 -3.99 0.75
CA MET A 306 5.48 -3.87 1.65
C MET A 306 6.31 -5.17 1.77
N LEU A 307 5.67 -6.30 2.08
CA LEU A 307 6.38 -7.58 2.20
C LEU A 307 6.92 -8.05 0.83
N ILE A 308 6.20 -7.77 -0.24
CA ILE A 308 6.64 -8.06 -1.61
C ILE A 308 7.84 -7.18 -1.98
N GLU A 309 7.79 -5.89 -1.63
CA GLU A 309 8.91 -4.96 -1.82
C GLU A 309 10.17 -5.45 -1.09
N ILE A 310 10.04 -5.92 0.17
CA ILE A 310 11.16 -6.50 0.93
C ILE A 310 11.70 -7.76 0.25
N ILE A 311 10.83 -8.71 -0.09
CA ILE A 311 11.22 -10.02 -0.62
C ILE A 311 11.92 -9.90 -1.98
N PHE A 312 11.42 -9.05 -2.87
CA PHE A 312 12.01 -8.81 -4.19
C PHE A 312 13.02 -7.66 -4.21
N SER A 313 13.38 -7.12 -3.05
CA SER A 313 14.29 -5.95 -2.92
C SER A 313 13.85 -4.78 -3.81
N LEU A 314 12.56 -4.50 -3.83
CA LEU A 314 11.96 -3.38 -4.52
C LEU A 314 11.91 -2.19 -3.57
N ASP A 315 12.47 -1.07 -4.01
CA ASP A 315 12.58 0.12 -3.17
C ASP A 315 11.33 1.01 -3.35
N GLY A 316 10.22 0.58 -2.74
CA GLY A 316 8.91 1.22 -2.84
C GLY A 316 8.50 2.00 -1.59
N LEU A 317 7.30 2.61 -1.66
CA LEU A 317 6.74 3.43 -0.57
C LEU A 317 6.37 2.61 0.67
N GLY A 318 5.98 1.35 0.50
CA GLY A 318 5.68 0.46 1.60
C GLY A 318 6.91 0.17 2.45
N LEU A 319 8.04 -0.12 1.80
CA LEU A 319 9.33 -0.32 2.45
C LEU A 319 9.81 0.97 3.12
N LEU A 320 9.72 2.12 2.43
CA LEU A 320 10.09 3.42 2.98
C LEU A 320 9.33 3.73 4.28
N GLY A 321 8.00 3.54 4.29
CA GLY A 321 7.18 3.77 5.48
C GLY A 321 7.51 2.82 6.63
N PHE A 322 7.79 1.56 6.32
CA PHE A 322 8.19 0.56 7.31
C PHE A 322 9.56 0.88 7.94
N GLU A 323 10.56 1.20 7.12
CA GLU A 323 11.89 1.60 7.62
C GLU A 323 11.82 2.87 8.47
N ALA A 324 11.03 3.87 8.03
CA ALA A 324 10.80 5.08 8.78
C ALA A 324 10.17 4.80 10.15
N ALA A 325 9.22 3.87 10.22
CA ALA A 325 8.59 3.47 11.48
C ALA A 325 9.59 2.78 12.43
N ILE A 326 10.43 1.88 11.92
CA ILE A 326 11.45 1.20 12.74
C ILE A 326 12.51 2.18 13.22
N LYS A 327 13.03 3.03 12.32
CA LYS A 327 14.06 4.03 12.63
C LYS A 327 13.52 5.26 13.34
N ARG A 328 12.18 5.37 13.48
CA ARG A 328 11.50 6.54 14.07
C ARG A 328 11.84 7.85 13.37
N ASP A 329 11.93 7.78 12.05
CA ASP A 329 12.09 8.95 11.19
C ASP A 329 10.73 9.67 11.07
N TYR A 330 10.46 10.54 12.03
CA TYR A 330 9.16 11.19 12.14
C TYR A 330 8.77 12.03 10.92
N PRO A 331 9.67 12.79 10.26
CA PRO A 331 9.33 13.49 9.03
C PRO A 331 8.78 12.54 7.95
N ILE A 332 9.45 11.42 7.69
CA ILE A 332 8.99 10.43 6.71
C ILE A 332 7.70 9.75 7.18
N MET A 333 7.59 9.35 8.45
CA MET A 333 6.39 8.71 9.00
C MET A 333 5.15 9.59 8.83
N PHE A 334 5.22 10.86 9.23
CA PHE A 334 4.08 11.76 9.11
C PHE A 334 3.77 12.12 7.67
N ALA A 335 4.79 12.34 6.84
CA ALA A 335 4.61 12.65 5.43
C ALA A 335 3.98 11.47 4.67
N THR A 336 4.42 10.24 4.91
CA THR A 336 3.84 9.05 4.26
C THR A 336 2.38 8.88 4.65
N VAL A 337 2.03 9.00 5.94
CA VAL A 337 0.62 8.93 6.39
C VAL A 337 -0.21 10.06 5.77
N TYR A 338 0.30 11.31 5.76
CA TYR A 338 -0.37 12.45 5.14
C TYR A 338 -0.64 12.22 3.66
N PHE A 339 0.42 11.89 2.91
CA PHE A 339 0.37 11.71 1.47
C PHE A 339 -0.58 10.58 1.08
N PHE A 340 -0.50 9.49 1.78
CA PHE A 340 -1.34 8.33 1.58
C PHE A 340 -2.80 8.62 1.93
N THR A 341 -3.05 9.27 3.03
CA THR A 341 -4.42 9.65 3.39
C THR A 341 -5.01 10.59 2.34
N LEU A 342 -4.25 11.60 1.92
CA LEU A 342 -4.68 12.54 0.89
C LEU A 342 -5.00 11.82 -0.42
N LEU A 343 -4.10 10.95 -0.89
CA LEU A 343 -4.31 10.15 -2.09
C LEU A 343 -5.54 9.24 -1.96
N GLY A 344 -5.72 8.59 -0.81
CA GLY A 344 -6.90 7.76 -0.52
C GLY A 344 -8.20 8.55 -0.59
N LEU A 345 -8.23 9.74 0.00
CA LEU A 345 -9.39 10.64 -0.04
C LEU A 345 -9.71 11.12 -1.47
N VAL A 346 -8.68 11.47 -2.24
CA VAL A 346 -8.83 11.85 -3.66
C VAL A 346 -9.36 10.69 -4.48
N MET A 347 -8.81 9.49 -4.30
CA MET A 347 -9.26 8.31 -5.04
C MET A 347 -10.67 7.85 -4.64
N ASN A 348 -11.07 8.04 -3.37
CA ASN A 348 -12.46 7.84 -2.97
C ASN A 348 -13.40 8.82 -3.69
N LEU A 349 -13.00 10.09 -3.82
CA LEU A 349 -13.77 11.05 -4.63
C LEU A 349 -13.85 10.64 -6.10
N VAL A 350 -12.74 10.13 -6.68
CA VAL A 350 -12.74 9.57 -8.05
C VAL A 350 -13.71 8.40 -8.14
N GLY A 351 -13.75 7.50 -7.15
CA GLY A 351 -14.71 6.40 -7.06
C GLY A 351 -16.16 6.88 -7.07
N ASP A 352 -16.48 7.90 -6.25
CA ASP A 352 -17.83 8.50 -6.22
C ASP A 352 -18.21 9.12 -7.58
N LEU A 353 -17.27 9.80 -8.25
CA LEU A 353 -17.49 10.35 -9.59
C LEU A 353 -17.70 9.26 -10.65
N MET A 354 -16.96 8.16 -10.54
CA MET A 354 -17.16 7.01 -11.44
C MET A 354 -18.58 6.43 -11.34
N TYR A 355 -19.17 6.35 -10.15
CA TYR A 355 -20.57 5.94 -10.00
C TYR A 355 -21.50 6.82 -10.85
N THR A 356 -21.35 8.13 -10.79
CA THR A 356 -22.20 9.06 -11.53
C THR A 356 -21.99 8.99 -13.05
N ILE A 357 -20.74 8.75 -13.48
CA ILE A 357 -20.42 8.61 -14.91
C ILE A 357 -21.05 7.33 -15.48
N ILE A 358 -21.01 6.23 -14.71
CA ILE A 358 -21.50 4.93 -15.15
C ILE A 358 -23.03 4.85 -15.08
N ASP A 359 -23.63 5.38 -14.02
CA ASP A 359 -25.08 5.48 -13.86
C ASP A 359 -25.51 6.94 -13.57
N PRO A 360 -25.91 7.70 -14.62
CA PRO A 360 -26.37 9.08 -14.46
C PRO A 360 -27.66 9.22 -13.62
N ARG A 361 -28.29 8.12 -13.24
CA ARG A 361 -29.51 8.13 -12.38
C ARG A 361 -29.16 8.30 -10.90
N ILE A 362 -27.89 8.10 -10.54
CA ILE A 362 -27.39 8.34 -9.19
C ILE A 362 -27.19 9.84 -9.03
N ASP A 363 -28.16 10.49 -8.38
CA ASP A 363 -28.07 11.91 -8.01
C ASP A 363 -27.69 12.01 -6.52
N PHE A 364 -26.51 12.54 -6.25
CA PHE A 364 -26.03 12.79 -4.89
C PHE A 364 -26.60 14.09 -4.29
N GLU A 365 -27.29 14.93 -5.11
CA GLU A 365 -27.90 16.20 -4.67
C GLU A 365 -29.37 16.04 -4.28
N GLY A 366 -30.03 14.96 -4.68
CA GLY A 366 -31.50 14.79 -4.63
C GLY A 366 -32.09 14.34 -3.28
N ARG A 367 -31.35 14.33 -2.17
CA ARG A 367 -31.94 14.04 -0.84
C ARG A 367 -32.02 15.28 0.04
N HIS A 368 -32.85 16.24 -0.38
CA HIS A 368 -33.54 17.10 0.56
C HIS A 368 -34.90 16.46 0.88
N VAL A 369 -34.95 15.71 1.96
CA VAL A 369 -36.19 15.43 2.68
C VAL A 369 -36.08 16.09 4.02
#